data_5e31eb3cd7b532fe4a1d368db924208b
#
_entry.id   5e31eb3cd7b532fe4a1d368db924208b
#
_cell.length_a   1.000
_cell.length_b   1.000
_cell.length_c   1.000
_cell.angle_alpha   90.00
_cell.angle_beta   90.00
_cell.angle_gamma   90.00
#
_symmetry.space_group_name_H-M   'P 1'
#
loop_
_entity.id
_entity.type
_entity.pdbx_description
1 polymer ?
#
loop_
_entity_poly.entity_id
_entity_poly.type
_entity_poly.pdbx_seq_one_letter_code
_entity_poly.pdbx_strand_id
1 'polypeptide(L)'
;AASDVYKRQGIICDRCGVEVTKASVRRERMGHIELAAPVSHIWYFKGIPSRMGLILDISPRVLEKVLYFASYIVLDPKDTPLTYKQVLTEQEYRKAEEDFGYGSFRAGMGAESIQELLRAIDLDKESEELKAELKNSSGQKRARIIKRLEVVEAFRNSENKPEWMIMDVIPVIPPDIRPMVQLDGGRFATSDLNDLYRRIINRNNRLRRLLDLNAPDIIVRNEKRMLQEAVDALIDNGRRGRPVTGPGNRALKSLSDMLKGKQGRFRQNLLGKRVDYSGRSVIVVGPELKIYQCGLPKEMAIELFKPFVMKELVTSGKAHNVKSAKKMVERLETEVWDVLEDVIKEHPVMLNRAPTLHRLGIQAFEPILVEGKAIKLHPLVCTAFNADFDGDQMAVHLPLSQEAQAECRFMLLSPNNLLKPSDGGPVAVPSQDMVLGIYYLTQLRPGAKGEGMFFKSVNEAILAYENGYITLHSQIKVRVTKT
;
A
#
# COMPACT_ATOMS: atom_id res chain seq x y z
N ALA A 1 5.55 27.64 24.44
CA ALA A 1 6.08 26.26 24.36
C ALA A 1 7.11 26.10 23.26
N ALA A 2 6.87 26.58 22.02
CA ALA A 2 7.83 26.46 20.93
C ALA A 2 9.14 27.22 21.17
N SER A 3 9.10 28.37 21.83
CA SER A 3 10.28 29.17 22.19
C SER A 3 11.21 28.50 23.21
N ASP A 4 10.67 27.68 24.10
CA ASP A 4 11.46 27.00 25.15
C ASP A 4 12.21 25.77 24.61
N VAL A 5 11.69 25.13 23.57
CA VAL A 5 12.38 24.00 22.92
C VAL A 5 13.66 24.47 22.24
N TYR A 6 13.66 25.65 21.59
CA TYR A 6 14.86 26.22 20.97
C TYR A 6 15.93 26.63 22.01
N LYS A 7 15.52 27.08 23.20
CA LYS A 7 16.45 27.48 24.27
C LYS A 7 17.08 26.29 25.00
N ARG A 8 16.42 25.13 25.01
CA ARG A 8 16.87 23.93 25.73
C ARG A 8 17.40 22.83 24.80
N GLN A 9 17.55 23.09 23.51
CA GLN A 9 18.04 22.12 22.55
C GLN A 9 19.50 21.75 22.88
N GLY A 10 19.78 20.42 22.90
CA GLY A 10 21.11 19.90 23.23
C GLY A 10 21.37 19.62 24.71
N ILE A 11 20.40 19.91 25.60
CA ILE A 11 20.50 19.56 27.02
C ILE A 11 20.16 18.06 27.18
N ILE A 12 21.02 17.33 27.85
CA ILE A 12 20.82 15.92 28.18
C ILE A 12 20.24 15.83 29.60
N CYS A 13 19.19 15.04 29.79
CA CYS A 13 18.59 14.81 31.09
C CYS A 13 19.52 13.95 31.96
N ASP A 14 19.94 14.46 33.13
CA ASP A 14 20.86 13.74 34.05
C ASP A 14 20.27 12.44 34.61
N ARG A 15 18.94 12.29 34.66
CA ARG A 15 18.28 11.09 35.19
C ARG A 15 18.11 9.97 34.15
N CYS A 16 17.80 10.30 32.90
CA CYS A 16 17.45 9.31 31.89
C CYS A 16 18.32 9.37 30.63
N GLY A 17 19.27 10.31 30.55
CA GLY A 17 20.17 10.46 29.40
C GLY A 17 19.48 10.91 28.09
N VAL A 18 18.21 11.33 28.15
CA VAL A 18 17.48 11.77 26.97
C VAL A 18 17.87 13.20 26.62
N GLU A 19 18.24 13.42 25.37
CA GLU A 19 18.56 14.74 24.83
C GLU A 19 17.28 15.50 24.43
N VAL A 20 17.18 16.77 24.79
CA VAL A 20 16.07 17.65 24.36
C VAL A 20 16.31 18.07 22.91
N THR A 21 15.47 17.58 22.01
CA THR A 21 15.56 17.80 20.58
C THR A 21 14.21 18.20 19.96
N LYS A 22 14.20 18.58 18.68
CA LYS A 22 12.98 18.82 17.92
C LYS A 22 12.15 17.53 17.82
N ALA A 23 10.83 17.66 17.75
CA ALA A 23 9.92 16.51 17.60
C ALA A 23 10.20 15.68 16.33
N SER A 24 10.68 16.31 15.25
CA SER A 24 11.05 15.64 13.99
C SER A 24 12.13 14.57 14.17
N VAL A 25 13.03 14.72 15.15
CA VAL A 25 14.11 13.78 15.43
C VAL A 25 13.58 12.37 15.78
N ARG A 26 12.42 12.29 16.44
CA ARG A 26 11.78 11.00 16.75
C ARG A 26 11.38 10.21 15.50
N ARG A 27 11.22 10.88 14.36
CA ARG A 27 10.88 10.28 13.07
C ARG A 27 12.11 10.00 12.19
N GLU A 28 13.19 10.73 12.39
CA GLU A 28 14.35 10.74 11.50
C GLU A 28 15.56 9.99 12.08
N ARG A 29 15.79 10.08 13.42
CA ARG A 29 16.99 9.50 14.04
C ARG A 29 16.89 7.97 14.13
N MET A 30 17.84 7.30 13.48
CA MET A 30 18.04 5.86 13.58
C MET A 30 18.88 5.51 14.81
N GLY A 31 18.59 4.37 15.44
CA GLY A 31 19.45 3.73 16.43
C GLY A 31 20.16 2.51 15.83
N HIS A 32 20.97 1.82 16.64
CA HIS A 32 21.62 0.58 16.24
C HIS A 32 21.80 -0.37 17.44
N ILE A 33 21.94 -1.65 17.15
CA ILE A 33 22.24 -2.70 18.14
C ILE A 33 23.52 -3.40 17.65
N GLU A 34 24.60 -3.26 18.39
CA GLU A 34 25.83 -4.02 18.14
C GLU A 34 25.64 -5.45 18.61
N LEU A 35 25.83 -6.40 17.72
CA LEU A 35 25.64 -7.80 17.99
C LEU A 35 26.89 -8.41 18.63
N ALA A 36 26.68 -9.31 19.60
CA ALA A 36 27.76 -10.06 20.24
C ALA A 36 28.33 -11.17 19.33
N ALA A 37 27.61 -11.55 18.29
CA ALA A 37 28.06 -12.46 17.25
C ALA A 37 27.42 -12.03 15.92
N PRO A 38 28.12 -12.16 14.79
CA PRO A 38 27.55 -11.83 13.48
C PRO A 38 26.38 -12.74 13.13
N VAL A 39 25.41 -12.20 12.38
CA VAL A 39 24.20 -12.89 11.93
C VAL A 39 24.01 -12.73 10.42
N SER A 40 23.50 -13.77 9.79
CA SER A 40 23.18 -13.75 8.36
C SER A 40 21.89 -12.99 8.08
N HIS A 41 21.86 -12.19 7.02
CA HIS A 41 20.64 -11.56 6.56
C HIS A 41 19.78 -12.56 5.77
N ILE A 42 18.58 -12.82 6.26
CA ILE A 42 17.69 -13.88 5.73
C ILE A 42 17.32 -13.69 4.25
N TRP A 43 17.26 -12.47 3.72
CA TRP A 43 16.92 -12.24 2.33
C TRP A 43 17.99 -12.77 1.36
N TYR A 44 19.27 -12.64 1.72
CA TYR A 44 20.37 -13.13 0.88
C TYR A 44 20.56 -14.64 0.99
N PHE A 45 20.14 -15.21 2.13
CA PHE A 45 20.19 -16.64 2.36
C PHE A 45 18.98 -17.38 1.80
N LYS A 46 17.74 -16.99 2.20
CA LYS A 46 16.47 -17.66 1.81
C LYS A 46 15.82 -17.06 0.55
N GLY A 47 16.47 -16.15 -0.16
CA GLY A 47 16.04 -15.69 -1.47
C GLY A 47 16.01 -16.84 -2.50
N ILE A 48 15.21 -16.69 -3.54
CA ILE A 48 15.15 -17.64 -4.66
C ILE A 48 15.54 -16.89 -5.93
N PRO A 49 16.75 -17.10 -6.48
CA PRO A 49 17.83 -17.96 -5.94
C PRO A 49 18.56 -17.34 -4.74
N SER A 50 19.18 -18.18 -3.89
CA SER A 50 20.00 -17.73 -2.76
C SER A 50 21.26 -17.01 -3.27
N ARG A 51 21.37 -15.71 -3.00
CA ARG A 51 22.55 -14.92 -3.42
C ARG A 51 23.83 -15.39 -2.74
N MET A 52 23.74 -15.65 -1.42
CA MET A 52 24.85 -16.19 -0.66
C MET A 52 25.27 -17.59 -1.12
N GLY A 53 24.29 -18.46 -1.42
CA GLY A 53 24.56 -19.80 -1.98
C GLY A 53 25.20 -19.77 -3.35
N LEU A 54 24.84 -18.82 -4.23
CA LEU A 54 25.42 -18.66 -5.57
C LEU A 54 26.88 -18.19 -5.51
N ILE A 55 27.19 -17.18 -4.67
CA ILE A 55 28.54 -16.63 -4.61
C ILE A 55 29.52 -17.62 -3.98
N LEU A 56 29.10 -18.35 -2.93
CA LEU A 56 29.91 -19.38 -2.26
C LEU A 56 29.97 -20.70 -3.01
N ASP A 57 29.12 -20.91 -4.02
CA ASP A 57 28.87 -22.19 -4.69
C ASP A 57 28.43 -23.31 -3.73
N ILE A 58 27.66 -22.98 -2.70
CA ILE A 58 27.14 -23.90 -1.71
C ILE A 58 25.62 -24.00 -1.87
N SER A 59 25.09 -25.24 -1.78
CA SER A 59 23.64 -25.42 -1.86
C SER A 59 22.93 -24.76 -0.67
N PRO A 60 21.74 -24.14 -0.85
CA PRO A 60 21.00 -23.49 0.23
C PRO A 60 20.70 -24.41 1.42
N ARG A 61 20.49 -25.70 1.19
CA ARG A 61 20.23 -26.69 2.26
C ARG A 61 21.46 -26.93 3.13
N VAL A 62 22.64 -26.96 2.51
CA VAL A 62 23.92 -27.11 3.22
C VAL A 62 24.25 -25.84 3.99
N LEU A 63 24.09 -24.68 3.34
CA LEU A 63 24.31 -23.39 3.95
C LEU A 63 23.40 -23.18 5.18
N GLU A 64 22.15 -23.65 5.12
CA GLU A 64 21.23 -23.61 6.28
C GLU A 64 21.76 -24.40 7.46
N LYS A 65 22.32 -25.59 7.25
CA LYS A 65 22.88 -26.40 8.34
C LYS A 65 24.03 -25.70 9.03
N VAL A 66 24.89 -25.01 8.28
CA VAL A 66 26.02 -24.26 8.83
C VAL A 66 25.55 -23.03 9.60
N LEU A 67 24.69 -22.20 9.00
CA LEU A 67 24.21 -20.95 9.61
C LEU A 67 23.44 -21.17 10.91
N TYR A 68 22.73 -22.31 11.04
CA TYR A 68 21.94 -22.63 12.23
C TYR A 68 22.62 -23.66 13.15
N PHE A 69 23.94 -23.75 13.07
CA PHE A 69 24.77 -24.55 14.00
C PHE A 69 24.47 -26.04 14.02
N ALA A 70 24.06 -26.62 12.89
CA ALA A 70 23.82 -28.06 12.74
C ALA A 70 25.01 -28.81 12.11
N SER A 71 25.91 -28.11 11.42
CA SER A 71 27.09 -28.71 10.78
C SER A 71 28.26 -27.74 10.74
N TYR A 72 29.46 -28.27 10.72
CA TYR A 72 30.70 -27.51 10.55
C TYR A 72 31.00 -27.29 9.06
N ILE A 73 31.74 -26.23 8.77
CA ILE A 73 32.33 -25.98 7.45
C ILE A 73 33.82 -25.80 7.57
N VAL A 74 34.59 -26.49 6.73
CA VAL A 74 36.04 -26.39 6.69
C VAL A 74 36.46 -25.05 6.07
N LEU A 75 37.17 -24.24 6.89
CA LEU A 75 37.70 -22.93 6.49
C LEU A 75 39.13 -23.05 5.94
N ASP A 76 39.94 -23.90 6.54
CA ASP A 76 41.30 -24.15 6.15
C ASP A 76 41.64 -25.65 6.38
N PRO A 77 41.84 -26.43 5.32
CA PRO A 77 42.15 -27.86 5.46
C PRO A 77 43.59 -28.14 5.89
N LYS A 78 44.51 -27.16 5.77
CA LYS A 78 45.97 -27.36 6.00
C LYS A 78 46.45 -28.66 5.31
N ASP A 79 47.23 -29.50 6.07
CA ASP A 79 47.83 -30.73 5.56
C ASP A 79 46.91 -31.96 5.70
N THR A 80 45.61 -31.77 5.87
CA THR A 80 44.62 -32.85 5.98
C THR A 80 43.96 -33.17 4.63
N PRO A 81 43.44 -34.40 4.43
CA PRO A 81 42.74 -34.79 3.22
C PRO A 81 41.34 -34.15 3.03
N LEU A 82 40.97 -33.24 3.95
CA LEU A 82 39.72 -32.49 3.88
C LEU A 82 39.75 -31.50 2.74
N THR A 83 38.60 -31.22 2.17
CA THR A 83 38.48 -30.20 1.09
C THR A 83 37.99 -28.87 1.62
N TYR A 84 38.46 -27.78 1.03
CA TYR A 84 37.98 -26.42 1.32
C TYR A 84 36.46 -26.30 1.11
N LYS A 85 35.74 -25.69 2.02
CA LYS A 85 34.27 -25.62 2.07
C LYS A 85 33.54 -26.95 2.28
N GLN A 86 34.25 -28.01 2.65
CA GLN A 86 33.62 -29.30 3.00
C GLN A 86 32.76 -29.12 4.25
N VAL A 87 31.55 -29.73 4.23
CA VAL A 87 30.66 -29.69 5.40
C VAL A 87 30.72 -30.99 6.14
N LEU A 88 30.94 -30.88 7.43
CA LEU A 88 31.09 -32.02 8.35
C LEU A 88 29.93 -31.99 9.36
N THR A 89 29.37 -33.15 9.63
CA THR A 89 28.50 -33.34 10.79
C THR A 89 29.35 -33.33 12.09
N GLU A 90 28.72 -33.21 13.25
CA GLU A 90 29.44 -33.19 14.51
C GLU A 90 30.22 -34.50 14.75
N GLN A 91 29.71 -35.64 14.31
CA GLN A 91 30.38 -36.94 14.40
C GLN A 91 31.60 -37.00 13.46
N GLU A 92 31.47 -36.55 12.24
CA GLU A 92 32.57 -36.47 11.26
C GLU A 92 33.66 -35.49 11.71
N TYR A 93 33.27 -34.37 12.32
CA TYR A 93 34.20 -33.39 12.87
C TYR A 93 35.04 -33.99 14.00
N ARG A 94 34.40 -34.65 14.99
CA ARG A 94 35.12 -35.33 16.10
C ARG A 94 36.03 -36.42 15.58
N LYS A 95 35.56 -37.23 14.65
CA LYS A 95 36.38 -38.29 14.05
C LYS A 95 37.58 -37.70 13.32
N ALA A 96 37.41 -36.60 12.57
CA ALA A 96 38.49 -35.89 11.91
C ALA A 96 39.51 -35.31 12.93
N GLU A 97 39.06 -34.82 14.10
CA GLU A 97 39.95 -34.39 15.19
C GLU A 97 40.72 -35.55 15.81
N GLU A 98 40.08 -36.72 15.95
CA GLU A 98 40.72 -37.93 16.45
C GLU A 98 41.75 -38.48 15.46
N ASP A 99 41.41 -38.50 14.14
CA ASP A 99 42.25 -39.06 13.08
C ASP A 99 43.46 -38.19 12.74
N PHE A 100 43.31 -36.85 12.75
CA PHE A 100 44.33 -35.89 12.29
C PHE A 100 44.97 -35.05 13.41
N GLY A 101 44.43 -35.12 14.63
CA GLY A 101 44.90 -34.36 15.79
C GLY A 101 44.25 -32.97 15.92
N TYR A 102 44.31 -32.48 17.16
CA TYR A 102 43.69 -31.20 17.52
C TYR A 102 44.40 -30.04 16.82
N GLY A 103 43.65 -29.19 16.06
CA GLY A 103 44.20 -28.02 15.40
C GLY A 103 44.90 -28.31 14.07
N SER A 104 44.85 -29.56 13.55
CA SER A 104 45.36 -29.93 12.22
C SER A 104 44.61 -29.29 11.06
N PHE A 105 43.38 -28.88 11.26
CA PHE A 105 42.55 -28.16 10.31
C PHE A 105 41.71 -27.11 11.05
N ARG A 106 41.12 -26.17 10.31
CA ARG A 106 40.24 -25.15 10.86
C ARG A 106 38.83 -25.28 10.26
N ALA A 107 37.84 -25.50 11.11
CA ALA A 107 36.44 -25.56 10.75
C ALA A 107 35.62 -24.74 11.75
N GLY A 108 34.48 -24.24 11.30
CA GLY A 108 33.64 -23.43 12.16
C GLY A 108 32.15 -23.59 11.82
N MET A 109 31.32 -22.96 12.62
CA MET A 109 29.86 -22.94 12.47
C MET A 109 29.31 -21.53 12.48
N GLY A 110 28.09 -21.37 11.95
CA GLY A 110 27.34 -20.12 12.03
C GLY A 110 27.74 -19.06 11.03
N ALA A 111 27.19 -17.86 11.19
CA ALA A 111 27.39 -16.76 10.28
C ALA A 111 28.82 -16.24 10.26
N GLU A 112 29.56 -16.36 11.36
CA GLU A 112 30.96 -15.97 11.49
C GLU A 112 31.86 -16.70 10.47
N SER A 113 31.71 -18.02 10.38
CA SER A 113 32.45 -18.84 9.40
C SER A 113 32.09 -18.50 7.96
N ILE A 114 30.83 -18.22 7.68
CA ILE A 114 30.40 -17.80 6.36
C ILE A 114 30.91 -16.40 6.01
N GLN A 115 30.99 -15.49 6.97
CA GLN A 115 31.58 -14.16 6.79
C GLN A 115 33.06 -14.25 6.38
N GLU A 116 33.82 -15.14 7.03
CA GLU A 116 35.21 -15.38 6.68
C GLU A 116 35.37 -15.92 5.26
N LEU A 117 34.53 -16.88 4.86
CA LEU A 117 34.53 -17.41 3.51
C LEU A 117 34.17 -16.33 2.48
N LEU A 118 33.23 -15.44 2.78
CA LEU A 118 32.83 -14.33 1.90
C LEU A 118 33.95 -13.30 1.77
N ARG A 119 34.72 -13.01 2.83
CA ARG A 119 35.90 -12.12 2.80
C ARG A 119 37.04 -12.68 1.95
N ALA A 120 37.18 -14.00 1.93
CA ALA A 120 38.25 -14.67 1.19
C ALA A 120 38.00 -14.72 -0.35
N ILE A 121 36.82 -14.34 -0.83
CA ILE A 121 36.48 -14.37 -2.25
C ILE A 121 37.14 -13.18 -2.98
N ASP A 122 37.93 -13.49 -4.00
CA ASP A 122 38.42 -12.55 -5.00
C ASP A 122 37.44 -12.51 -6.17
N LEU A 123 36.67 -11.41 -6.26
CA LEU A 123 35.62 -11.26 -7.28
C LEU A 123 36.17 -11.20 -8.71
N ASP A 124 37.39 -10.68 -8.91
CA ASP A 124 37.98 -10.55 -10.24
C ASP A 124 38.38 -11.93 -10.77
N LYS A 125 39.10 -12.72 -9.98
CA LYS A 125 39.48 -14.10 -10.31
C LYS A 125 38.26 -14.99 -10.56
N GLU A 126 37.27 -14.93 -9.65
CA GLU A 126 36.03 -15.72 -9.77
C GLU A 126 35.28 -15.37 -11.06
N SER A 127 35.23 -14.08 -11.45
CA SER A 127 34.62 -13.65 -12.71
C SER A 127 35.33 -14.22 -13.94
N GLU A 128 36.67 -14.20 -13.94
CA GLU A 128 37.46 -14.73 -15.06
C GLU A 128 37.33 -16.26 -15.20
N GLU A 129 37.37 -16.99 -14.09
CA GLU A 129 37.17 -18.43 -14.05
C GLU A 129 35.79 -18.82 -14.54
N LEU A 130 34.73 -18.15 -14.08
CA LEU A 130 33.36 -18.41 -14.51
C LEU A 130 33.15 -18.08 -16.00
N LYS A 131 33.78 -17.04 -16.54
CA LYS A 131 33.76 -16.70 -17.97
C LYS A 131 34.47 -17.74 -18.81
N ALA A 132 35.56 -18.31 -18.31
CA ALA A 132 36.27 -19.40 -18.97
C ALA A 132 35.44 -20.71 -18.98
N GLU A 133 34.85 -21.07 -17.82
CA GLU A 133 33.96 -22.22 -17.73
C GLU A 133 32.71 -22.11 -18.61
N LEU A 134 32.17 -20.91 -18.78
CA LEU A 134 30.99 -20.63 -19.58
C LEU A 134 31.19 -21.04 -21.05
N LYS A 135 32.40 -20.82 -21.58
CA LYS A 135 32.77 -21.17 -22.97
C LYS A 135 32.72 -22.67 -23.19
N ASN A 136 33.02 -23.49 -22.16
CA ASN A 136 33.14 -24.94 -22.26
C ASN A 136 31.93 -25.69 -21.69
N SER A 137 30.87 -24.99 -21.28
CA SER A 137 29.71 -25.60 -20.62
C SER A 137 28.43 -25.50 -21.45
N SER A 138 27.55 -26.53 -21.31
CA SER A 138 26.25 -26.62 -21.98
C SER A 138 25.12 -27.00 -21.02
N GLY A 139 23.87 -26.83 -21.47
CA GLY A 139 22.68 -27.26 -20.73
C GLY A 139 22.50 -26.61 -19.35
N GLN A 140 22.15 -27.40 -18.36
CA GLN A 140 21.87 -26.94 -16.98
C GLN A 140 23.09 -26.36 -16.27
N LYS A 141 24.29 -26.92 -16.55
CA LYS A 141 25.55 -26.39 -15.97
C LYS A 141 25.78 -24.95 -16.43
N ARG A 142 25.60 -24.69 -17.73
CA ARG A 142 25.69 -23.32 -18.28
C ARG A 142 24.71 -22.34 -17.62
N ALA A 143 23.44 -22.74 -17.42
CA ALA A 143 22.44 -21.89 -16.75
C ALA A 143 22.81 -21.56 -15.30
N ARG A 144 23.41 -22.50 -14.56
CA ARG A 144 23.92 -22.28 -13.20
C ARG A 144 25.10 -21.30 -13.20
N ILE A 145 26.05 -21.47 -14.10
CA ILE A 145 27.21 -20.57 -14.22
C ILE A 145 26.76 -19.14 -14.56
N ILE A 146 25.79 -18.97 -15.48
CA ILE A 146 25.24 -17.65 -15.82
C ILE A 146 24.66 -16.96 -14.59
N LYS A 147 23.83 -17.65 -13.82
CA LYS A 147 23.23 -17.10 -12.58
C LYS A 147 24.29 -16.75 -11.54
N ARG A 148 25.36 -17.54 -11.43
CA ARG A 148 26.46 -17.26 -10.51
C ARG A 148 27.28 -16.06 -10.98
N LEU A 149 27.62 -16.01 -12.27
CA LEU A 149 28.33 -14.89 -12.87
C LEU A 149 27.56 -13.59 -12.75
N GLU A 150 26.23 -13.59 -12.91
CA GLU A 150 25.38 -12.43 -12.72
C GLU A 150 25.53 -11.83 -11.30
N VAL A 151 25.58 -12.67 -10.27
CA VAL A 151 25.74 -12.23 -8.88
C VAL A 151 27.17 -11.70 -8.64
N VAL A 152 28.20 -12.39 -9.14
CA VAL A 152 29.59 -11.98 -9.01
C VAL A 152 29.83 -10.64 -9.71
N GLU A 153 29.36 -10.45 -10.94
CA GLU A 153 29.47 -9.20 -11.67
C GLU A 153 28.67 -8.07 -11.01
N ALA A 154 27.51 -8.36 -10.41
CA ALA A 154 26.74 -7.37 -9.66
C ALA A 154 27.51 -6.83 -8.45
N PHE A 155 28.25 -7.67 -7.72
CA PHE A 155 29.12 -7.24 -6.64
C PHE A 155 30.37 -6.51 -7.16
N ARG A 156 30.97 -7.02 -8.23
CA ARG A 156 32.15 -6.41 -8.85
C ARG A 156 31.90 -5.00 -9.38
N ASN A 157 30.74 -4.79 -10.00
CA ASN A 157 30.38 -3.49 -10.58
C ASN A 157 29.75 -2.51 -9.57
N SER A 158 29.59 -2.92 -8.31
CA SER A 158 29.10 -2.09 -7.23
C SER A 158 30.15 -1.90 -6.16
N GLU A 159 29.97 -0.91 -5.29
CA GLU A 159 30.82 -0.69 -4.11
C GLU A 159 30.50 -1.67 -2.97
N ASN A 160 29.53 -2.58 -3.16
CA ASN A 160 29.10 -3.52 -2.14
C ASN A 160 30.06 -4.71 -2.02
N LYS A 161 30.37 -5.08 -0.79
CA LYS A 161 31.20 -6.24 -0.49
C LYS A 161 30.34 -7.46 -0.16
N PRO A 162 30.72 -8.67 -0.61
CA PRO A 162 29.97 -9.90 -0.29
C PRO A 162 29.81 -10.17 1.21
N GLU A 163 30.80 -9.82 2.01
CA GLU A 163 30.78 -9.98 3.49
C GLU A 163 29.67 -9.19 4.17
N TRP A 164 29.14 -8.12 3.55
CA TRP A 164 28.03 -7.32 4.08
C TRP A 164 26.68 -8.03 4.06
N MET A 165 26.58 -9.20 3.46
CA MET A 165 25.41 -10.08 3.60
C MET A 165 25.31 -10.69 5.01
N ILE A 166 26.39 -10.61 5.79
CA ILE A 166 26.44 -10.91 7.22
C ILE A 166 26.50 -9.59 7.99
N MET A 167 25.67 -9.47 9.01
CA MET A 167 25.49 -8.24 9.78
C MET A 167 26.14 -8.35 11.16
N ASP A 168 26.94 -7.37 11.51
CA ASP A 168 27.52 -7.20 12.85
C ASP A 168 26.70 -6.19 13.68
N VAL A 169 25.91 -5.35 13.01
CA VAL A 169 25.08 -4.32 13.61
C VAL A 169 23.68 -4.34 12.98
N ILE A 170 22.66 -4.26 13.83
CA ILE A 170 21.25 -4.15 13.39
C ILE A 170 20.78 -2.71 13.51
N PRO A 171 20.28 -2.09 12.42
CA PRO A 171 19.69 -0.76 12.48
C PRO A 171 18.34 -0.80 13.22
N VAL A 172 18.10 0.21 14.06
CA VAL A 172 16.83 0.38 14.78
C VAL A 172 16.10 1.56 14.18
N ILE A 173 14.90 1.32 13.67
CA ILE A 173 14.08 2.36 13.04
C ILE A 173 13.62 3.40 14.08
N PRO A 174 13.35 4.64 13.65
CA PRO A 174 12.94 5.72 14.55
C PRO A 174 11.69 5.38 15.37
N PRO A 175 11.54 5.92 16.59
CA PRO A 175 10.42 5.60 17.49
C PRO A 175 9.03 5.88 16.92
N ASP A 176 8.87 6.92 16.11
CA ASP A 176 7.57 7.27 15.53
C ASP A 176 7.10 6.30 14.43
N ILE A 177 8.03 5.52 13.84
CA ILE A 177 7.70 4.47 12.87
C ILE A 177 7.29 3.16 13.57
N ARG A 178 7.60 3.02 14.87
CA ARG A 178 7.20 1.89 15.74
C ARG A 178 6.52 2.40 17.01
N PRO A 179 5.36 3.06 16.88
CA PRO A 179 4.77 3.80 17.98
C PRO A 179 4.35 2.92 19.16
N MET A 180 4.42 3.50 20.35
CA MET A 180 3.83 2.99 21.56
C MET A 180 2.84 4.04 22.06
N VAL A 181 1.55 3.71 22.08
CA VAL A 181 0.46 4.63 22.44
C VAL A 181 -0.20 4.16 23.73
N GLN A 182 -0.40 5.09 24.66
CA GLN A 182 -1.15 4.81 25.87
C GLN A 182 -2.65 4.82 25.55
N LEU A 183 -3.34 3.76 25.91
CA LEU A 183 -4.80 3.63 25.82
C LEU A 183 -5.45 4.08 27.14
N ASP A 184 -6.75 4.33 27.07
CA ASP A 184 -7.56 4.58 28.25
C ASP A 184 -7.43 3.43 29.25
N GLY A 185 -7.31 3.75 30.54
CA GLY A 185 -7.06 2.75 31.59
C GLY A 185 -5.57 2.37 31.80
N GLY A 186 -4.61 3.17 31.29
CA GLY A 186 -3.17 3.01 31.56
C GLY A 186 -2.49 1.85 30.82
N ARG A 187 -3.18 1.16 29.91
CA ARG A 187 -2.60 0.11 29.06
C ARG A 187 -1.90 0.74 27.86
N PHE A 188 -0.84 0.09 27.38
CA PHE A 188 -0.10 0.53 26.19
C PHE A 188 -0.38 -0.39 25.01
N ALA A 189 -0.73 0.21 23.87
CA ALA A 189 -0.68 -0.45 22.58
C ALA A 189 0.69 -0.18 21.96
N THR A 190 1.39 -1.23 21.57
CA THR A 190 2.73 -1.14 21.00
C THR A 190 2.79 -1.81 19.64
N SER A 191 3.67 -1.31 18.78
CA SER A 191 3.99 -1.97 17.51
C SER A 191 4.66 -3.32 17.76
N ASP A 192 4.35 -4.32 16.93
CA ASP A 192 4.97 -5.65 16.97
C ASP A 192 6.51 -5.58 16.84
N LEU A 193 7.02 -4.56 16.12
CA LEU A 193 8.46 -4.34 15.97
C LEU A 193 9.17 -4.10 17.31
N ASN A 194 8.53 -3.42 18.26
CA ASN A 194 9.12 -3.20 19.59
C ASN A 194 9.34 -4.53 20.33
N ASP A 195 8.44 -5.49 20.17
CA ASP A 195 8.60 -6.83 20.76
C ASP A 195 9.74 -7.62 20.08
N LEU A 196 9.84 -7.52 18.76
CA LEU A 196 10.92 -8.16 18.00
C LEU A 196 12.30 -7.55 18.35
N TYR A 197 12.43 -6.23 18.45
CA TYR A 197 13.66 -5.59 18.90
C TYR A 197 14.01 -5.96 20.33
N ARG A 198 13.04 -5.99 21.24
CA ARG A 198 13.24 -6.42 22.63
C ARG A 198 13.78 -7.85 22.73
N ARG A 199 13.27 -8.76 21.89
CA ARG A 199 13.76 -10.15 21.82
C ARG A 199 15.22 -10.19 21.38
N ILE A 200 15.61 -9.42 20.38
CA ILE A 200 17.01 -9.31 19.93
C ILE A 200 17.90 -8.78 21.06
N ILE A 201 17.53 -7.69 21.69
CA ILE A 201 18.31 -7.08 22.78
C ILE A 201 18.49 -8.06 23.92
N ASN A 202 17.43 -8.76 24.35
CA ASN A 202 17.50 -9.73 25.43
C ASN A 202 18.43 -10.91 25.09
N ARG A 203 18.34 -11.45 23.85
CA ARG A 203 19.22 -12.52 23.38
C ARG A 203 20.68 -12.06 23.27
N ASN A 204 20.89 -10.87 22.72
CA ASN A 204 22.20 -10.29 22.58
C ASN A 204 22.89 -10.05 23.94
N ASN A 205 22.17 -9.48 24.90
CA ASN A 205 22.69 -9.26 26.25
C ASN A 205 22.99 -10.56 26.98
N ARG A 206 22.15 -11.59 26.79
CA ARG A 206 22.38 -12.91 27.32
C ARG A 206 23.61 -13.55 26.71
N LEU A 207 23.78 -13.46 25.39
CA LEU A 207 24.96 -13.98 24.71
C LEU A 207 26.24 -13.29 25.17
N ARG A 208 26.26 -11.96 25.33
CA ARG A 208 27.42 -11.24 25.89
C ARG A 208 27.80 -11.75 27.24
N ARG A 209 26.85 -11.91 28.15
CA ARG A 209 27.12 -12.47 29.51
C ARG A 209 27.66 -13.88 29.46
N LEU A 210 27.18 -14.73 28.55
CA LEU A 210 27.69 -16.09 28.40
C LEU A 210 29.12 -16.13 27.86
N LEU A 211 29.47 -15.22 26.95
CA LEU A 211 30.82 -15.04 26.42
C LEU A 211 31.76 -14.53 27.52
N ASP A 212 31.35 -13.52 28.31
CA ASP A 212 32.12 -12.96 29.40
C ASP A 212 32.40 -14.01 30.53
N LEU A 213 31.47 -14.92 30.74
CA LEU A 213 31.57 -16.00 31.73
C LEU A 213 32.30 -17.25 31.21
N ASN A 214 32.78 -17.23 29.95
CA ASN A 214 33.37 -18.41 29.30
C ASN A 214 32.51 -19.68 29.46
N ALA A 215 31.18 -19.53 29.21
CA ALA A 215 30.22 -20.63 29.33
C ALA A 215 30.53 -21.76 28.33
N PRO A 216 30.09 -23.01 28.63
CA PRO A 216 30.29 -24.15 27.73
C PRO A 216 29.81 -23.86 26.30
N ASP A 217 30.59 -24.30 25.33
CA ASP A 217 30.42 -24.00 23.90
C ASP A 217 29.03 -24.40 23.38
N ILE A 218 28.46 -25.49 23.85
CA ILE A 218 27.12 -25.94 23.48
C ILE A 218 26.01 -24.92 23.84
N ILE A 219 26.17 -24.21 24.98
CA ILE A 219 25.23 -23.19 25.44
C ILE A 219 25.41 -21.93 24.59
N VAL A 220 26.66 -21.54 24.34
CA VAL A 220 26.99 -20.38 23.51
C VAL A 220 26.45 -20.55 22.06
N ARG A 221 26.67 -21.72 21.47
CA ARG A 221 26.13 -22.06 20.11
C ARG A 221 24.62 -21.98 20.06
N ASN A 222 23.93 -22.51 21.05
CA ASN A 222 22.47 -22.43 21.10
C ASN A 222 21.98 -21.00 21.22
N GLU A 223 22.62 -20.15 22.02
CA GLU A 223 22.24 -18.75 22.14
C GLU A 223 22.58 -17.95 20.87
N LYS A 224 23.72 -18.22 20.20
CA LYS A 224 24.03 -17.68 18.87
C LYS A 224 22.94 -18.05 17.84
N ARG A 225 22.48 -19.31 17.83
CA ARG A 225 21.38 -19.76 16.97
C ARG A 225 20.07 -19.04 17.27
N MET A 226 19.73 -18.86 18.56
CA MET A 226 18.53 -18.13 18.96
C MET A 226 18.59 -16.64 18.63
N LEU A 227 19.78 -16.05 18.67
CA LEU A 227 19.99 -14.67 18.21
C LEU A 227 19.77 -14.57 16.69
N GLN A 228 20.32 -15.49 15.90
CA GLN A 228 20.08 -15.58 14.46
C GLN A 228 18.57 -15.68 14.15
N GLU A 229 17.85 -16.56 14.84
CA GLU A 229 16.39 -16.72 14.66
C GLU A 229 15.60 -15.47 15.08
N ALA A 230 16.04 -14.74 16.10
CA ALA A 230 15.40 -13.49 16.50
C ALA A 230 15.57 -12.37 15.44
N VAL A 231 16.75 -12.29 14.83
CA VAL A 231 17.01 -11.33 13.74
C VAL A 231 16.24 -11.71 12.48
N ASP A 232 16.18 -12.99 12.14
CA ASP A 232 15.36 -13.49 11.03
C ASP A 232 13.89 -13.09 11.19
N ALA A 233 13.34 -13.23 12.39
CA ALA A 233 11.97 -12.85 12.70
C ALA A 233 11.75 -11.33 12.60
N LEU A 234 12.73 -10.50 12.93
CA LEU A 234 12.64 -9.05 12.76
C LEU A 234 12.55 -8.68 11.28
N ILE A 235 13.39 -9.29 10.43
CA ILE A 235 13.48 -8.94 9.00
C ILE A 235 12.30 -9.52 8.22
N ASP A 236 12.05 -10.83 8.34
CA ASP A 236 11.00 -11.54 7.58
C ASP A 236 10.45 -12.73 8.39
N ASN A 237 9.49 -12.45 9.28
CA ASN A 237 8.90 -13.45 10.17
C ASN A 237 8.14 -14.53 9.39
N GLY A 238 8.45 -15.78 9.66
CA GLY A 238 7.84 -16.93 8.97
C GLY A 238 8.53 -17.34 7.66
N ARG A 239 9.60 -16.64 7.24
CA ARG A 239 10.40 -17.04 6.07
C ARG A 239 11.10 -18.38 6.28
N ARG A 240 11.48 -18.68 7.51
CA ARG A 240 12.09 -19.94 7.95
C ARG A 240 11.27 -20.56 9.08
N GLY A 241 10.57 -21.65 8.79
CA GLY A 241 9.79 -22.40 9.77
C GLY A 241 8.55 -21.68 10.29
N ARG A 242 8.13 -21.97 11.51
CA ARG A 242 6.95 -21.38 12.13
C ARG A 242 7.21 -19.92 12.50
N PRO A 243 6.27 -19.01 12.20
CA PRO A 243 6.42 -17.61 12.57
C PRO A 243 6.42 -17.43 14.10
N VAL A 244 7.16 -16.44 14.55
CA VAL A 244 7.13 -16.01 15.95
C VAL A 244 5.78 -15.34 16.21
N THR A 245 5.10 -15.75 17.27
CA THR A 245 3.76 -15.28 17.62
C THR A 245 3.77 -14.41 18.89
N GLY A 246 2.79 -13.55 18.97
CA GLY A 246 2.45 -12.75 20.14
C GLY A 246 1.24 -13.30 20.90
N PRO A 247 0.62 -12.49 21.76
CA PRO A 247 -0.60 -12.84 22.46
C PRO A 247 -1.70 -13.27 21.50
N GLY A 248 -2.45 -14.31 21.86
CA GLY A 248 -3.52 -14.85 21.00
C GLY A 248 -3.01 -15.65 19.79
N ASN A 249 -1.78 -16.12 19.81
CA ASN A 249 -1.14 -16.93 18.76
C ASN A 249 -1.08 -16.25 17.39
N ARG A 250 -1.22 -14.91 17.32
CA ARG A 250 -1.09 -14.09 16.12
C ARG A 250 0.39 -13.94 15.76
N ALA A 251 0.74 -14.18 14.49
CA ALA A 251 2.08 -13.90 13.99
C ALA A 251 2.44 -12.42 14.12
N LEU A 252 3.64 -12.13 14.65
CA LEU A 252 4.13 -10.76 14.76
C LEU A 252 4.50 -10.19 13.37
N LYS A 253 4.15 -8.94 13.14
CA LYS A 253 4.42 -8.23 11.88
C LYS A 253 5.87 -7.80 11.81
N SER A 254 6.64 -8.35 10.86
CA SER A 254 8.05 -8.04 10.62
C SER A 254 8.26 -6.80 9.76
N LEU A 255 9.53 -6.39 9.58
CA LEU A 255 9.89 -5.29 8.67
C LEU A 255 9.44 -5.56 7.22
N SER A 256 9.62 -6.78 6.74
CA SER A 256 9.15 -7.21 5.41
C SER A 256 7.64 -7.08 5.27
N ASP A 257 6.88 -7.46 6.30
CA ASP A 257 5.42 -7.40 6.30
C ASP A 257 4.88 -5.96 6.30
N MET A 258 5.69 -5.00 6.76
CA MET A 258 5.36 -3.57 6.64
C MET A 258 5.40 -3.06 5.19
N LEU A 259 6.12 -3.74 4.31
CA LEU A 259 6.28 -3.37 2.90
C LEU A 259 5.41 -4.22 1.97
N LYS A 260 5.19 -5.51 2.31
CA LYS A 260 4.49 -6.50 1.49
C LYS A 260 2.97 -6.43 1.61
N GLY A 261 2.29 -6.93 0.57
CA GLY A 261 0.86 -7.21 0.56
C GLY A 261 -0.04 -5.98 0.51
N LYS A 262 -1.33 -6.19 0.69
CA LYS A 262 -2.38 -5.13 0.62
C LYS A 262 -2.23 -4.08 1.73
N GLN A 263 -1.77 -4.49 2.90
CA GLN A 263 -1.58 -3.62 4.07
C GLN A 263 -0.13 -3.12 4.21
N GLY A 264 0.72 -3.42 3.23
CA GLY A 264 2.08 -2.92 3.19
C GLY A 264 2.15 -1.46 2.74
N ARG A 265 3.29 -0.82 3.03
CA ARG A 265 3.53 0.60 2.76
C ARG A 265 3.33 0.97 1.29
N PHE A 266 3.78 0.11 0.37
CA PHE A 266 3.64 0.36 -1.07
C PHE A 266 2.18 0.45 -1.50
N ARG A 267 1.36 -0.54 -1.16
CA ARG A 267 -0.03 -0.60 -1.64
C ARG A 267 -0.99 0.26 -0.81
N GLN A 268 -0.76 0.43 0.48
CA GLN A 268 -1.69 1.14 1.37
C GLN A 268 -1.41 2.64 1.46
N ASN A 269 -0.14 3.08 1.34
CA ASN A 269 0.23 4.46 1.63
C ASN A 269 0.92 5.19 0.46
N LEU A 270 1.52 4.46 -0.51
CA LEU A 270 2.25 5.05 -1.62
C LEU A 270 1.47 5.00 -2.94
N LEU A 271 0.94 3.83 -3.33
CA LEU A 271 0.11 3.68 -4.53
C LEU A 271 -1.30 4.26 -4.37
N GLY A 272 -1.76 4.42 -3.14
CA GLY A 272 -3.02 5.07 -2.81
C GLY A 272 -2.96 5.66 -1.43
N LYS A 273 -3.54 6.85 -1.25
CA LYS A 273 -3.60 7.57 0.02
C LYS A 273 -5.05 7.93 0.34
N ARG A 274 -5.36 8.09 1.62
CA ARG A 274 -6.59 8.75 2.04
C ARG A 274 -6.45 10.23 1.70
N VAL A 275 -7.49 10.80 1.12
CA VAL A 275 -7.51 12.19 0.69
C VAL A 275 -8.60 12.97 1.39
N ASP A 276 -8.34 14.25 1.64
CA ASP A 276 -9.32 15.20 2.13
C ASP A 276 -10.27 15.63 1.00
N TYR A 277 -11.31 16.39 1.31
CA TYR A 277 -12.33 16.85 0.37
C TYR A 277 -13.00 15.71 -0.39
N SER A 278 -13.29 14.65 0.33
CA SER A 278 -13.98 13.47 -0.18
C SER A 278 -15.04 13.01 0.83
N GLY A 279 -16.10 12.44 0.30
CA GLY A 279 -17.18 11.88 1.10
C GLY A 279 -17.73 10.62 0.46
N ARG A 280 -18.60 9.92 1.17
CA ARG A 280 -19.23 8.71 0.67
C ARG A 280 -20.69 8.66 1.13
N SER A 281 -21.61 8.29 0.24
CA SER A 281 -23.00 8.07 0.58
C SER A 281 -23.64 7.04 -0.35
N VAL A 282 -24.83 6.60 0.05
CA VAL A 282 -25.69 5.73 -0.76
C VAL A 282 -26.18 6.49 -1.98
N ILE A 283 -26.36 5.79 -3.10
CA ILE A 283 -26.90 6.35 -4.33
C ILE A 283 -28.38 6.00 -4.50
N VAL A 284 -29.12 6.93 -5.08
CA VAL A 284 -30.52 6.74 -5.49
C VAL A 284 -30.72 7.25 -6.92
N VAL A 285 -31.74 6.78 -7.58
CA VAL A 285 -32.07 7.21 -8.94
C VAL A 285 -32.51 8.66 -8.97
N GLY A 286 -32.01 9.41 -9.96
CA GLY A 286 -32.39 10.78 -10.25
C GLY A 286 -32.79 10.93 -11.73
N PRO A 287 -33.99 10.50 -12.15
CA PRO A 287 -34.38 10.55 -13.55
C PRO A 287 -34.61 11.99 -14.06
N GLU A 288 -34.81 12.92 -13.15
CA GLU A 288 -34.94 14.37 -13.47
C GLU A 288 -33.62 15.06 -13.79
N LEU A 289 -32.49 14.43 -13.45
CA LEU A 289 -31.17 14.99 -13.71
C LEU A 289 -30.80 14.92 -15.19
N LYS A 290 -30.04 15.90 -15.64
CA LYS A 290 -29.36 15.81 -16.94
C LYS A 290 -28.15 14.89 -16.84
N ILE A 291 -27.68 14.32 -17.95
CA ILE A 291 -26.62 13.33 -17.98
C ILE A 291 -25.29 13.83 -17.34
N TYR A 292 -25.06 15.14 -17.39
CA TYR A 292 -23.88 15.76 -16.79
C TYR A 292 -24.08 16.20 -15.32
N GLN A 293 -25.26 15.99 -14.75
CA GLN A 293 -25.62 16.43 -13.41
C GLN A 293 -25.64 15.27 -12.42
N CYS A 294 -25.31 15.57 -11.16
CA CYS A 294 -25.53 14.69 -10.03
C CYS A 294 -26.20 15.44 -8.88
N GLY A 295 -27.03 14.75 -8.12
CA GLY A 295 -27.64 15.32 -6.92
C GLY A 295 -26.73 15.10 -5.72
N LEU A 296 -26.21 16.17 -5.13
CA LEU A 296 -25.35 16.10 -3.94
C LEU A 296 -26.14 16.52 -2.71
N PRO A 297 -26.16 15.71 -1.62
CA PRO A 297 -26.81 16.08 -0.35
C PRO A 297 -26.26 17.40 0.19
N LYS A 298 -27.16 18.30 0.62
CA LYS A 298 -26.77 19.61 1.14
C LYS A 298 -25.75 19.53 2.29
N GLU A 299 -25.95 18.62 3.24
CA GLU A 299 -25.04 18.42 4.37
C GLU A 299 -23.64 17.99 3.90
N MET A 300 -23.55 17.14 2.89
CA MET A 300 -22.28 16.72 2.30
C MET A 300 -21.63 17.86 1.52
N ALA A 301 -22.41 18.60 0.75
CA ALA A 301 -21.92 19.71 -0.06
C ALA A 301 -21.27 20.81 0.81
N ILE A 302 -21.89 21.17 1.92
CA ILE A 302 -21.35 22.23 2.79
C ILE A 302 -20.01 21.84 3.42
N GLU A 303 -19.82 20.58 3.79
CA GLU A 303 -18.54 20.11 4.32
C GLU A 303 -17.45 20.02 3.24
N LEU A 304 -17.78 19.52 2.05
CA LEU A 304 -16.83 19.44 0.93
C LEU A 304 -16.38 20.82 0.46
N PHE A 305 -17.32 21.74 0.26
CA PHE A 305 -17.06 23.09 -0.25
C PHE A 305 -16.73 24.13 0.82
N LYS A 306 -16.60 23.72 2.08
CA LYS A 306 -16.37 24.59 3.24
C LYS A 306 -15.33 25.71 3.03
N PRO A 307 -14.10 25.44 2.51
CA PRO A 307 -13.12 26.48 2.27
C PRO A 307 -13.55 27.49 1.20
N PHE A 308 -14.21 27.01 0.16
CA PHE A 308 -14.69 27.86 -0.94
C PHE A 308 -15.82 28.77 -0.47
N VAL A 309 -16.77 28.23 0.29
CA VAL A 309 -17.87 29.01 0.89
C VAL A 309 -17.34 30.03 1.86
N MET A 310 -16.38 29.66 2.74
CA MET A 310 -15.77 30.63 3.66
C MET A 310 -15.02 31.75 2.93
N LYS A 311 -14.32 31.44 1.83
CA LYS A 311 -13.67 32.44 1.00
C LYS A 311 -14.71 33.39 0.41
N GLU A 312 -15.77 32.86 -0.16
CA GLU A 312 -16.80 33.68 -0.82
C GLU A 312 -17.60 34.54 0.16
N LEU A 313 -17.90 34.03 1.37
CA LEU A 313 -18.52 34.82 2.44
C LEU A 313 -17.66 36.02 2.86
N VAL A 314 -16.34 35.88 2.87
CA VAL A 314 -15.43 37.01 3.16
C VAL A 314 -15.32 37.97 1.96
N THR A 315 -15.22 37.43 0.75
CA THR A 315 -15.09 38.21 -0.50
C THR A 315 -16.35 39.04 -0.78
N SER A 316 -17.53 38.47 -0.54
CA SER A 316 -18.82 39.14 -0.70
C SER A 316 -19.15 40.14 0.46
N GLY A 317 -18.29 40.23 1.47
CA GLY A 317 -18.50 41.14 2.60
C GLY A 317 -19.54 40.68 3.63
N LYS A 318 -20.14 39.48 3.46
CA LYS A 318 -21.10 38.89 4.42
C LYS A 318 -20.45 38.50 5.73
N ALA A 319 -19.15 38.21 5.71
CA ALA A 319 -18.36 37.92 6.90
C ALA A 319 -17.14 38.86 6.98
N HIS A 320 -16.88 39.40 8.17
CA HIS A 320 -15.76 40.32 8.39
C HIS A 320 -14.38 39.63 8.39
N ASN A 321 -14.32 38.37 8.73
CA ASN A 321 -13.08 37.59 8.75
C ASN A 321 -13.38 36.09 8.66
N VAL A 322 -12.31 35.28 8.42
CA VAL A 322 -12.40 33.83 8.31
C VAL A 322 -13.00 33.15 9.56
N LYS A 323 -12.74 33.70 10.75
CA LYS A 323 -13.33 33.16 12.00
C LYS A 323 -14.84 33.38 12.06
N SER A 324 -15.33 34.55 11.59
CA SER A 324 -16.75 34.81 11.47
C SER A 324 -17.40 33.90 10.43
N ALA A 325 -16.81 33.81 9.24
CA ALA A 325 -17.28 32.92 8.18
C ALA A 325 -17.38 31.46 8.66
N LYS A 326 -16.37 30.97 9.40
CA LYS A 326 -16.40 29.64 9.98
C LYS A 326 -17.58 29.43 10.94
N LYS A 327 -17.87 30.42 11.80
CA LYS A 327 -19.01 30.34 12.72
C LYS A 327 -20.36 30.36 12.00
N MET A 328 -20.50 31.16 10.91
CA MET A 328 -21.70 31.18 10.09
C MET A 328 -21.96 29.83 9.43
N VAL A 329 -20.90 29.20 8.88
CA VAL A 329 -20.98 27.86 8.27
C VAL A 329 -21.34 26.81 9.33
N GLU A 330 -20.73 26.83 10.53
CA GLU A 330 -21.03 25.92 11.63
C GLU A 330 -22.47 26.06 12.16
N ARG A 331 -23.05 27.26 12.06
CA ARG A 331 -24.44 27.54 12.47
C ARG A 331 -25.46 27.30 11.36
N LEU A 332 -25.01 27.01 10.13
CA LEU A 332 -25.86 26.80 8.96
C LEU A 332 -26.83 27.97 8.71
N GLU A 333 -26.33 29.19 8.78
CA GLU A 333 -27.11 30.39 8.54
C GLU A 333 -27.67 30.41 7.10
N THR A 334 -28.81 31.06 6.88
CA THR A 334 -29.49 31.06 5.56
C THR A 334 -28.62 31.60 4.45
N GLU A 335 -27.84 32.62 4.70
CA GLU A 335 -26.89 33.23 3.75
C GLU A 335 -25.81 32.25 3.26
N VAL A 336 -25.49 31.23 4.05
CA VAL A 336 -24.50 30.21 3.68
C VAL A 336 -25.02 29.33 2.55
N TRP A 337 -26.33 29.05 2.53
CA TRP A 337 -26.94 28.23 1.47
C TRP A 337 -26.95 28.93 0.13
N ASP A 338 -27.23 30.21 0.10
CA ASP A 338 -27.20 31.02 -1.13
C ASP A 338 -25.78 31.06 -1.72
N VAL A 339 -24.79 31.28 -0.85
CA VAL A 339 -23.37 31.30 -1.26
C VAL A 339 -22.91 29.90 -1.72
N LEU A 340 -23.37 28.84 -1.05
CA LEU A 340 -23.06 27.47 -1.44
C LEU A 340 -23.62 27.16 -2.85
N GLU A 341 -24.85 27.58 -3.14
CA GLU A 341 -25.44 27.41 -4.46
C GLU A 341 -24.65 28.10 -5.57
N ASP A 342 -24.14 29.30 -5.29
CA ASP A 342 -23.30 30.04 -6.24
C ASP A 342 -21.92 29.42 -6.42
N VAL A 343 -21.30 28.94 -5.33
CA VAL A 343 -19.98 28.27 -5.37
C VAL A 343 -20.02 26.94 -6.11
N ILE A 344 -21.14 26.21 -6.01
CA ILE A 344 -21.32 24.91 -6.69
C ILE A 344 -21.48 25.07 -8.20
N LYS A 345 -22.06 26.21 -8.64
CA LYS A 345 -22.15 26.50 -10.07
C LYS A 345 -20.76 26.48 -10.69
N GLU A 346 -20.63 25.76 -11.79
CA GLU A 346 -19.35 25.61 -12.49
C GLU A 346 -18.21 24.92 -11.77
N HIS A 347 -18.42 24.30 -10.60
CA HIS A 347 -17.41 23.52 -9.90
C HIS A 347 -17.75 22.02 -9.97
N PRO A 348 -17.17 21.27 -10.91
CA PRO A 348 -17.49 19.86 -11.08
C PRO A 348 -16.99 19.04 -9.88
N VAL A 349 -17.69 17.95 -9.58
CA VAL A 349 -17.27 16.92 -8.61
C VAL A 349 -17.05 15.61 -9.33
N MET A 350 -16.14 14.78 -8.82
CA MET A 350 -15.91 13.45 -9.34
C MET A 350 -16.67 12.42 -8.50
N LEU A 351 -17.39 11.52 -9.16
CA LEU A 351 -18.01 10.35 -8.54
C LEU A 351 -17.21 9.09 -8.88
N ASN A 352 -17.06 8.22 -7.91
CA ASN A 352 -16.39 6.92 -8.07
C ASN A 352 -17.17 5.83 -7.37
N ARG A 353 -17.32 4.68 -8.04
CA ARG A 353 -17.82 3.44 -7.42
C ARG A 353 -16.72 2.39 -7.38
N ALA A 354 -16.50 1.78 -6.21
CA ALA A 354 -15.62 0.63 -6.05
C ALA A 354 -16.41 -0.68 -6.33
N PRO A 355 -15.80 -1.67 -7.04
CA PRO A 355 -14.46 -1.65 -7.60
C PRO A 355 -14.37 -0.85 -8.91
N THR A 356 -13.30 -0.05 -9.06
CA THR A 356 -13.04 0.68 -10.31
C THR A 356 -12.37 -0.25 -11.33
N LEU A 357 -13.16 -0.85 -12.21
CA LEU A 357 -12.70 -1.85 -13.17
C LEU A 357 -12.08 -1.22 -14.43
N HIS A 358 -12.55 -0.03 -14.81
CA HIS A 358 -12.10 0.71 -16.00
C HIS A 358 -12.21 2.21 -15.76
N ARG A 359 -11.68 3.02 -16.68
CA ARG A 359 -11.63 4.48 -16.54
C ARG A 359 -12.98 5.16 -16.34
N LEU A 360 -14.08 4.59 -16.87
CA LEU A 360 -15.43 5.14 -16.74
C LEU A 360 -16.04 4.91 -15.33
N GLY A 361 -15.37 4.17 -14.46
CA GLY A 361 -15.71 4.06 -13.04
C GLY A 361 -15.40 5.31 -12.23
N ILE A 362 -14.78 6.33 -12.85
CA ILE A 362 -14.60 7.68 -12.32
C ILE A 362 -15.07 8.65 -13.38
N GLN A 363 -16.11 9.44 -13.09
CA GLN A 363 -16.63 10.47 -13.99
C GLN A 363 -16.91 11.75 -13.21
N ALA A 364 -16.84 12.89 -13.88
CA ALA A 364 -17.17 14.17 -13.32
C ALA A 364 -18.62 14.56 -13.65
N PHE A 365 -19.22 15.28 -12.73
CA PHE A 365 -20.59 15.79 -12.84
C PHE A 365 -20.66 17.20 -12.27
N GLU A 366 -21.62 17.98 -12.76
CA GLU A 366 -22.01 19.24 -12.14
C GLU A 366 -22.98 18.93 -10.98
N PRO A 367 -22.65 19.31 -9.74
CA PRO A 367 -23.50 19.01 -8.60
C PRO A 367 -24.72 19.92 -8.53
N ILE A 368 -25.86 19.34 -8.18
CA ILE A 368 -27.09 20.05 -7.81
C ILE A 368 -27.40 19.68 -6.36
N LEU A 369 -27.79 20.66 -5.56
CA LEU A 369 -28.18 20.42 -4.17
C LEU A 369 -29.50 19.67 -4.09
N VAL A 370 -29.51 18.61 -3.32
CA VAL A 370 -30.72 17.80 -3.08
C VAL A 370 -30.94 17.62 -1.58
N GLU A 371 -32.20 17.51 -1.20
CA GLU A 371 -32.58 17.16 0.16
C GLU A 371 -32.33 15.68 0.45
N GLY A 372 -32.14 15.34 1.71
CA GLY A 372 -31.83 13.99 2.15
C GLY A 372 -30.34 13.72 2.29
N LYS A 373 -29.97 12.43 2.41
CA LYS A 373 -28.58 11.97 2.67
C LYS A 373 -27.99 11.14 1.52
N ALA A 374 -28.78 10.86 0.50
CA ALA A 374 -28.37 10.04 -0.63
C ALA A 374 -27.98 10.88 -1.85
N ILE A 375 -26.97 10.42 -2.58
CA ILE A 375 -26.53 11.01 -3.82
C ILE A 375 -27.50 10.60 -4.92
N LYS A 376 -28.04 11.54 -5.68
CA LYS A 376 -28.85 11.22 -6.87
C LYS A 376 -27.95 11.04 -8.08
N LEU A 377 -28.15 9.94 -8.79
CA LEU A 377 -27.37 9.59 -9.97
C LEU A 377 -28.29 9.40 -11.20
N HIS A 378 -27.86 9.92 -12.34
CA HIS A 378 -28.61 9.72 -13.59
C HIS A 378 -28.59 8.23 -13.99
N PRO A 379 -29.75 7.64 -14.33
CA PRO A 379 -29.84 6.20 -14.58
C PRO A 379 -28.97 5.71 -15.76
N LEU A 380 -28.75 6.51 -16.80
CA LEU A 380 -27.94 6.13 -17.97
C LEU A 380 -26.44 5.95 -17.67
N VAL A 381 -25.92 6.55 -16.62
CA VAL A 381 -24.50 6.39 -16.22
C VAL A 381 -24.26 5.18 -15.35
N CYS A 382 -25.30 4.54 -14.84
CA CYS A 382 -25.19 3.34 -13.98
C CYS A 382 -24.44 2.21 -14.68
N THR A 383 -24.62 2.03 -15.98
CA THR A 383 -23.92 1.00 -16.75
C THR A 383 -22.40 1.21 -16.73
N ALA A 384 -21.93 2.46 -16.84
CA ALA A 384 -20.52 2.81 -16.78
C ALA A 384 -19.91 2.53 -15.40
N PHE A 385 -20.63 2.81 -14.32
CA PHE A 385 -20.21 2.54 -12.95
C PHE A 385 -20.45 1.09 -12.51
N ASN A 386 -21.18 0.30 -13.30
CA ASN A 386 -21.75 -0.99 -12.87
C ASN A 386 -22.48 -0.85 -11.54
N ALA A 387 -23.29 0.20 -11.41
CA ALA A 387 -24.02 0.56 -10.20
C ALA A 387 -25.50 0.18 -10.30
N ASP A 388 -26.07 -0.23 -9.19
CA ASP A 388 -27.50 -0.42 -8.98
C ASP A 388 -27.97 0.33 -7.71
N PHE A 389 -29.26 0.41 -7.50
CA PHE A 389 -29.84 1.20 -6.42
C PHE A 389 -30.35 0.31 -5.26
N ASP A 390 -29.70 -0.82 -5.04
CA ASP A 390 -30.02 -1.79 -3.99
C ASP A 390 -29.31 -1.51 -2.65
N GLY A 391 -28.64 -0.39 -2.53
CA GLY A 391 -27.84 0.02 -1.36
C GLY A 391 -26.38 0.32 -1.69
N ASP A 392 -26.03 0.38 -2.98
CA ASP A 392 -24.71 0.79 -3.44
C ASP A 392 -24.31 2.17 -2.93
N GLN A 393 -23.04 2.32 -2.62
CA GLN A 393 -22.44 3.58 -2.21
C GLN A 393 -21.43 4.06 -3.25
N MET A 394 -21.36 5.38 -3.41
CA MET A 394 -20.35 6.03 -4.24
C MET A 394 -19.57 7.06 -3.45
N ALA A 395 -18.29 7.21 -3.80
CA ALA A 395 -17.43 8.25 -3.28
C ALA A 395 -17.55 9.51 -4.13
N VAL A 396 -17.50 10.67 -3.46
CA VAL A 396 -17.44 11.99 -4.07
C VAL A 396 -16.09 12.60 -3.78
N HIS A 397 -15.45 13.19 -4.78
CA HIS A 397 -14.17 13.89 -4.66
C HIS A 397 -14.28 15.27 -5.27
N LEU A 398 -13.71 16.26 -4.56
CA LEU A 398 -13.71 17.65 -5.00
C LEU A 398 -12.36 18.03 -5.59
N PRO A 399 -12.25 18.38 -6.89
CA PRO A 399 -11.03 18.93 -7.46
C PRO A 399 -10.77 20.32 -6.90
N LEU A 400 -9.54 20.58 -6.43
CA LEU A 400 -9.20 21.82 -5.73
C LEU A 400 -8.56 22.87 -6.65
N SER A 401 -7.62 22.45 -7.51
CA SER A 401 -6.93 23.36 -8.40
C SER A 401 -7.74 23.66 -9.67
N GLN A 402 -7.43 24.78 -10.32
CA GLN A 402 -8.09 25.15 -11.59
C GLN A 402 -7.77 24.16 -12.70
N GLU A 403 -6.54 23.65 -12.73
CA GLU A 403 -6.11 22.62 -13.67
C GLU A 403 -6.91 21.33 -13.49
N ALA A 404 -7.09 20.86 -12.23
CA ALA A 404 -7.89 19.68 -11.94
C ALA A 404 -9.36 19.86 -12.31
N GLN A 405 -9.93 21.06 -12.10
CA GLN A 405 -11.29 21.40 -12.52
C GLN A 405 -11.43 21.42 -14.04
N ALA A 406 -10.43 21.95 -14.76
CA ALA A 406 -10.39 21.94 -16.21
C ALA A 406 -10.32 20.50 -16.75
N GLU A 407 -9.48 19.65 -16.21
CA GLU A 407 -9.43 18.21 -16.57
C GLU A 407 -10.78 17.52 -16.32
N CYS A 408 -11.44 17.82 -15.21
CA CYS A 408 -12.77 17.29 -14.91
C CYS A 408 -13.79 17.70 -15.97
N ARG A 409 -13.77 18.95 -16.44
CA ARG A 409 -14.71 19.45 -17.46
C ARG A 409 -14.43 18.92 -18.86
N PHE A 410 -13.16 18.90 -19.27
CA PHE A 410 -12.81 18.53 -20.65
C PHE A 410 -12.67 17.03 -20.87
N MET A 411 -12.21 16.28 -19.87
CA MET A 411 -11.88 14.85 -20.00
C MET A 411 -12.84 13.93 -19.24
N LEU A 412 -13.23 14.28 -18.02
CA LEU A 412 -13.96 13.38 -17.12
C LEU A 412 -15.47 13.59 -17.10
N LEU A 413 -15.98 14.70 -17.65
CA LEU A 413 -17.42 14.98 -17.64
C LEU A 413 -18.18 13.85 -18.36
N SER A 414 -19.31 13.42 -17.80
CA SER A 414 -20.08 12.28 -18.30
C SER A 414 -20.43 12.34 -19.79
N PRO A 415 -20.87 13.48 -20.38
CA PRO A 415 -21.15 13.56 -21.82
C PRO A 415 -19.96 13.29 -22.73
N ASN A 416 -18.73 13.49 -22.23
CA ASN A 416 -17.51 13.23 -23.00
C ASN A 416 -17.08 11.77 -22.96
N ASN A 417 -17.74 10.94 -22.15
CA ASN A 417 -17.40 9.53 -21.89
C ASN A 417 -18.56 8.57 -22.23
N LEU A 418 -19.20 8.80 -23.37
CA LEU A 418 -20.35 8.00 -23.81
C LEU A 418 -19.98 6.70 -24.55
N LEU A 419 -18.69 6.53 -24.90
CA LEU A 419 -18.19 5.39 -25.65
C LEU A 419 -17.31 4.48 -24.77
N LYS A 420 -17.45 3.17 -24.96
CA LYS A 420 -16.62 2.17 -24.31
C LYS A 420 -15.20 2.20 -24.86
N PRO A 421 -14.16 2.15 -24.01
CA PRO A 421 -12.77 2.10 -24.49
C PRO A 421 -12.38 0.76 -25.12
N SER A 422 -13.18 -0.31 -24.95
CA SER A 422 -12.89 -1.66 -25.46
C SER A 422 -13.23 -1.83 -26.96
N ASP A 423 -14.40 -1.36 -27.36
CA ASP A 423 -14.98 -1.61 -28.66
C ASP A 423 -15.52 -0.34 -29.36
N GLY A 424 -15.47 0.80 -28.70
CA GLY A 424 -16.03 2.04 -29.21
C GLY A 424 -17.57 2.08 -29.21
N GLY A 425 -18.23 1.05 -28.70
CA GLY A 425 -19.69 1.02 -28.59
C GLY A 425 -20.23 1.99 -27.55
N PRO A 426 -21.52 2.37 -27.59
CA PRO A 426 -22.12 3.26 -26.61
C PRO A 426 -22.22 2.61 -25.22
N VAL A 427 -21.95 3.38 -24.17
CA VAL A 427 -22.12 2.97 -22.77
C VAL A 427 -23.48 3.40 -22.24
N ALA A 428 -23.89 4.62 -22.53
CA ALA A 428 -25.15 5.20 -22.07
C ALA A 428 -26.29 4.74 -22.98
N VAL A 429 -26.85 3.58 -22.68
CA VAL A 429 -27.98 2.99 -23.42
C VAL A 429 -29.11 2.69 -22.47
N PRO A 430 -30.40 2.79 -22.91
CA PRO A 430 -31.51 2.34 -22.10
C PRO A 430 -31.37 0.86 -21.74
N SER A 431 -31.70 0.51 -20.50
CA SER A 431 -31.62 -0.87 -19.98
C SER A 431 -32.79 -1.17 -19.05
N GLN A 432 -33.09 -2.45 -18.85
CA GLN A 432 -34.08 -2.95 -17.88
C GLN A 432 -35.43 -2.20 -17.96
N ASP A 433 -35.84 -1.54 -16.88
CA ASP A 433 -37.12 -0.84 -16.76
C ASP A 433 -37.27 0.31 -17.75
N MET A 434 -36.18 0.93 -18.21
CA MET A 434 -36.23 1.96 -19.25
C MET A 434 -36.70 1.37 -20.59
N VAL A 435 -36.21 0.18 -20.96
CA VAL A 435 -36.64 -0.54 -22.19
C VAL A 435 -38.11 -0.93 -22.08
N LEU A 436 -38.53 -1.43 -20.91
CA LEU A 436 -39.93 -1.77 -20.64
C LEU A 436 -40.83 -0.51 -20.74
N GLY A 437 -40.38 0.59 -20.15
CA GLY A 437 -41.09 1.88 -20.22
C GLY A 437 -41.22 2.40 -21.65
N ILE A 438 -40.15 2.35 -22.45
CA ILE A 438 -40.17 2.75 -23.86
C ILE A 438 -41.15 1.85 -24.67
N TYR A 439 -41.06 0.52 -24.40
CA TYR A 439 -41.99 -0.41 -25.05
C TYR A 439 -43.43 -0.09 -24.68
N TYR A 440 -43.73 0.17 -23.41
CA TYR A 440 -45.08 0.58 -22.98
C TYR A 440 -45.57 1.86 -23.62
N LEU A 441 -44.69 2.89 -23.70
CA LEU A 441 -45.00 4.20 -24.33
C LEU A 441 -45.30 4.09 -25.84
N THR A 442 -44.70 3.11 -26.51
CA THR A 442 -44.84 2.94 -27.98
C THR A 442 -45.99 2.00 -28.36
N GLN A 443 -46.67 1.40 -27.39
CA GLN A 443 -47.82 0.53 -27.67
C GLN A 443 -49.00 1.35 -28.18
N LEU A 444 -49.63 0.83 -29.23
CA LEU A 444 -50.90 1.35 -29.75
C LEU A 444 -52.05 0.52 -29.10
N ARG A 445 -53.06 1.23 -28.62
CA ARG A 445 -54.30 0.59 -28.13
C ARG A 445 -55.48 1.02 -29.00
N PRO A 446 -55.96 0.14 -29.90
CA PRO A 446 -57.13 0.44 -30.71
C PRO A 446 -58.35 0.69 -29.78
N GLY A 447 -59.16 1.68 -30.13
CA GLY A 447 -60.31 2.09 -29.34
C GLY A 447 -59.99 2.98 -28.13
N ALA A 448 -58.76 3.51 -28.03
CA ALA A 448 -58.43 4.43 -26.97
C ALA A 448 -59.13 5.77 -27.11
N LYS A 449 -59.44 6.45 -25.97
CA LYS A 449 -60.13 7.72 -25.95
C LYS A 449 -59.36 8.78 -26.79
N GLY A 450 -60.00 9.42 -27.76
CA GLY A 450 -59.39 10.42 -28.62
C GLY A 450 -58.66 9.87 -29.84
N GLU A 451 -58.83 8.61 -30.19
CA GLU A 451 -58.26 8.01 -31.40
C GLU A 451 -58.69 8.76 -32.67
N GLY A 452 -57.77 9.02 -33.57
CA GLY A 452 -58.01 9.69 -34.83
C GLY A 452 -58.07 11.21 -34.75
N MET A 453 -57.91 11.86 -33.62
CA MET A 453 -57.90 13.30 -33.45
C MET A 453 -56.71 13.98 -34.20
N PHE A 454 -56.98 15.19 -34.72
CA PHE A 454 -55.98 16.00 -35.42
C PHE A 454 -55.60 17.22 -34.58
N PHE A 455 -54.30 17.46 -34.46
CA PHE A 455 -53.76 18.59 -33.72
C PHE A 455 -52.86 19.46 -34.62
N LYS A 456 -52.98 20.78 -34.46
CA LYS A 456 -52.19 21.76 -35.20
C LYS A 456 -50.73 21.80 -34.81
N SER A 457 -50.44 21.47 -33.56
CA SER A 457 -49.09 21.47 -32.99
C SER A 457 -48.92 20.42 -31.91
N VAL A 458 -47.68 20.11 -31.57
CA VAL A 458 -47.34 19.21 -30.46
C VAL A 458 -47.86 19.74 -29.11
N ASN A 459 -47.78 21.07 -28.91
CA ASN A 459 -48.25 21.70 -27.66
C ASN A 459 -49.77 21.54 -27.47
N GLU A 460 -50.55 21.62 -28.55
CA GLU A 460 -52.00 21.41 -28.52
C GLU A 460 -52.32 19.95 -28.16
N ALA A 461 -51.56 18.98 -28.69
CA ALA A 461 -51.72 17.58 -28.33
C ALA A 461 -51.36 17.30 -26.85
N ILE A 462 -50.29 17.92 -26.32
CA ILE A 462 -49.93 17.84 -24.92
C ILE A 462 -51.04 18.41 -24.03
N LEU A 463 -51.57 19.57 -24.39
CA LEU A 463 -52.66 20.19 -23.64
C LEU A 463 -53.94 19.31 -23.63
N ALA A 464 -54.26 18.68 -24.79
CA ALA A 464 -55.36 17.71 -24.87
C ALA A 464 -55.11 16.45 -24.01
N TYR A 465 -53.88 16.00 -23.91
CA TYR A 465 -53.49 14.90 -23.02
C TYR A 465 -53.65 15.29 -21.54
N GLU A 466 -53.15 16.41 -21.13
CA GLU A 466 -53.25 16.93 -19.77
C GLU A 466 -54.71 17.12 -19.32
N ASN A 467 -55.56 17.59 -20.24
CA ASN A 467 -57.01 17.72 -19.99
C ASN A 467 -57.80 16.42 -20.17
N GLY A 468 -57.12 15.28 -20.44
CA GLY A 468 -57.75 13.96 -20.50
C GLY A 468 -58.67 13.73 -21.72
N TYR A 469 -58.51 14.53 -22.82
CA TYR A 469 -59.23 14.31 -24.07
C TYR A 469 -58.64 13.15 -24.86
N ILE A 470 -57.35 12.94 -24.77
CA ILE A 470 -56.62 11.82 -25.37
C ILE A 470 -55.87 11.05 -24.28
N THR A 471 -55.57 9.79 -24.55
CA THR A 471 -54.71 8.96 -23.70
C THR A 471 -53.35 8.75 -24.26
N LEU A 472 -52.39 8.29 -23.47
CA LEU A 472 -51.03 8.09 -23.90
C LEU A 472 -50.88 7.17 -25.12
N HIS A 473 -51.77 6.19 -25.27
CA HIS A 473 -51.73 5.17 -26.32
C HIS A 473 -52.70 5.45 -27.49
N SER A 474 -53.34 6.65 -27.51
CA SER A 474 -54.25 7.04 -28.58
C SER A 474 -53.50 7.39 -29.85
N GLN A 475 -53.91 6.82 -30.97
CA GLN A 475 -53.34 7.16 -32.26
C GLN A 475 -53.89 8.52 -32.72
N ILE A 476 -53.02 9.52 -32.78
CA ILE A 476 -53.34 10.91 -33.16
C ILE A 476 -52.55 11.35 -34.37
N LYS A 477 -53.04 12.41 -35.04
CA LYS A 477 -52.32 13.05 -36.15
C LYS A 477 -51.92 14.47 -35.76
N VAL A 478 -50.62 14.74 -35.73
CA VAL A 478 -50.06 16.05 -35.35
C VAL A 478 -49.33 16.65 -36.55
N ARG A 479 -49.62 17.92 -36.86
CA ARG A 479 -48.90 18.65 -37.89
C ARG A 479 -47.52 19.06 -37.36
N VAL A 480 -46.46 18.49 -37.94
CA VAL A 480 -45.07 18.82 -37.62
C VAL A 480 -44.52 19.67 -38.80
N THR A 481 -44.03 20.87 -38.51
CA THR A 481 -43.26 21.67 -39.47
C THR A 481 -41.87 21.08 -39.53
N LYS A 482 -41.41 20.67 -40.72
CA LYS A 482 -40.01 20.30 -40.93
C LYS A 482 -39.16 21.54 -40.73
N THR A 483 -38.33 21.53 -39.71
CA THR A 483 -37.20 22.46 -39.55
C THR A 483 -36.06 22.05 -40.45
#